data_dbca738e639c5aeaf6bfb827609b6063
#
_entry.id   dbca738e639c5aeaf6bfb827609b6063
#
_cell.length_a   1.000
_cell.length_b   1.000
_cell.length_c   1.000
_cell.angle_alpha   90.00
_cell.angle_beta   90.00
_cell.angle_gamma   90.00
#
_symmetry.space_group_name_H-M   'P 1'
#
loop_
_entity.id
_entity.type
_entity.pdbx_description
1 polymer ?
#
loop_
_entity_poly.entity_id
_entity_poly.type
_entity_poly.pdbx_seq_one_letter_code
_entity_poly.pdbx_strand_id
1 'polypeptide(L)'
;MFYSKKLRRRKIVACTGLIVLCTLTILNSDLSPDLYFIHWGPLENTTCHYMETDGNLPRADGKDFKPPARSIFFHETSCSGELNSRQACAVESAARAHPDWQINVLFAAPVKDHTLKSGAVALLKNITNVKFLRVHIEKYARGTPLESMVSGGALKRTRWRISHSSDVLRYLSLYKFGGVYLDLDVVVAKPFDSLVRNWAARETAKSVAAGALAFSRDNVGREVADAAIR
;
A
#
# COMPACT_ATOMS: atom_id res chain seq x y z
N MET A 1 45.42 -31.99 -43.17
CA MET A 1 43.96 -32.29 -43.24
C MET A 1 43.35 -32.68 -41.89
N PHE A 2 44.12 -33.01 -40.86
CA PHE A 2 43.60 -33.40 -39.51
C PHE A 2 43.25 -32.25 -38.56
N TYR A 3 43.83 -31.07 -38.70
CA TYR A 3 43.64 -29.94 -37.81
C TYR A 3 42.25 -29.28 -37.98
N SER A 4 41.73 -29.27 -39.19
CA SER A 4 40.44 -28.70 -39.55
C SER A 4 39.25 -29.48 -38.92
N LYS A 5 39.34 -30.81 -38.82
CA LYS A 5 38.28 -31.65 -38.25
C LYS A 5 38.14 -31.47 -36.73
N LYS A 6 39.27 -31.24 -36.02
CA LYS A 6 39.28 -31.05 -34.55
C LYS A 6 38.68 -29.70 -34.14
N LEU A 7 38.92 -28.65 -34.93
CA LEU A 7 38.39 -27.32 -34.73
C LEU A 7 36.87 -27.28 -35.01
N ARG A 8 36.43 -27.99 -36.05
CA ARG A 8 35.00 -28.11 -36.41
C ARG A 8 34.20 -28.88 -35.32
N ARG A 9 34.77 -29.97 -34.76
CA ARG A 9 34.18 -30.70 -33.64
C ARG A 9 34.06 -29.83 -32.38
N ARG A 10 35.08 -29.05 -32.03
CA ARG A 10 35.05 -28.14 -30.87
C ARG A 10 33.99 -27.04 -31.02
N LYS A 11 33.80 -26.48 -32.22
CA LYS A 11 32.75 -25.51 -32.50
C LYS A 11 31.34 -26.12 -32.41
N ILE A 12 31.17 -27.36 -32.91
CA ILE A 12 29.88 -28.07 -32.82
C ILE A 12 29.54 -28.37 -31.35
N VAL A 13 30.48 -28.86 -30.55
CA VAL A 13 30.27 -29.14 -29.12
C VAL A 13 29.96 -27.86 -28.34
N ALA A 14 30.63 -26.75 -28.66
CA ALA A 14 30.32 -25.45 -28.02
C ALA A 14 28.93 -24.92 -28.40
N CYS A 15 28.53 -25.03 -29.69
CA CYS A 15 27.20 -24.61 -30.12
C CYS A 15 26.09 -25.50 -29.55
N THR A 16 26.28 -26.82 -29.47
CA THR A 16 25.31 -27.73 -28.85
C THR A 16 25.21 -27.48 -27.35
N GLY A 17 26.31 -27.21 -26.65
CA GLY A 17 26.30 -26.83 -25.24
C GLY A 17 25.54 -25.52 -24.98
N LEU A 18 25.73 -24.52 -25.86
CA LEU A 18 25.02 -23.26 -25.77
C LEU A 18 23.50 -23.41 -26.01
N ILE A 19 23.12 -24.21 -27.00
CA ILE A 19 21.72 -24.52 -27.31
C ILE A 19 21.06 -25.26 -26.15
N VAL A 20 21.73 -26.26 -25.56
CA VAL A 20 21.20 -26.98 -24.38
C VAL A 20 21.07 -26.05 -23.18
N LEU A 21 22.02 -25.14 -22.96
CA LEU A 21 21.93 -24.16 -21.89
C LEU A 21 20.77 -23.19 -22.13
N CYS A 22 20.58 -22.68 -23.34
CA CYS A 22 19.46 -21.81 -23.71
C CYS A 22 18.11 -22.54 -23.60
N THR A 23 18.02 -23.81 -24.01
CA THR A 23 16.78 -24.58 -23.87
C THR A 23 16.48 -24.90 -22.40
N LEU A 24 17.48 -25.20 -21.59
CA LEU A 24 17.29 -25.38 -20.14
C LEU A 24 16.87 -24.08 -19.45
N THR A 25 17.40 -22.93 -19.86
CA THR A 25 16.94 -21.63 -19.32
C THR A 25 15.51 -21.29 -19.77
N ILE A 26 15.13 -21.62 -21.01
CA ILE A 26 13.76 -21.41 -21.51
C ILE A 26 12.79 -22.38 -20.84
N LEU A 27 13.14 -23.66 -20.69
CA LEU A 27 12.30 -24.65 -20.02
C LEU A 27 12.17 -24.39 -18.51
N ASN A 28 13.19 -23.80 -17.87
CA ASN A 28 13.11 -23.38 -16.48
C ASN A 28 12.42 -22.03 -16.29
N SER A 29 12.21 -21.25 -17.35
CA SER A 29 11.42 -20.00 -17.26
C SER A 29 9.93 -20.24 -17.03
N ASP A 30 9.44 -21.46 -17.37
CA ASP A 30 8.07 -21.87 -17.06
C ASP A 30 7.94 -22.52 -15.65
N LEU A 31 9.07 -22.77 -14.97
CA LEU A 31 9.10 -23.32 -13.61
C LEU A 31 9.18 -22.19 -12.57
N SER A 32 8.04 -21.68 -12.25
CA SER A 32 7.71 -20.68 -11.22
C SER A 32 8.12 -19.24 -11.50
N PRO A 33 7.13 -18.32 -11.53
CA PRO A 33 7.38 -16.87 -11.51
C PRO A 33 8.25 -16.43 -10.33
N ASP A 34 8.31 -17.25 -9.27
CA ASP A 34 9.04 -16.97 -8.04
C ASP A 34 10.57 -17.03 -8.18
N LEU A 35 11.11 -17.75 -9.18
CA LEU A 35 12.56 -17.84 -9.38
C LEU A 35 13.15 -16.63 -10.13
N TYR A 36 12.32 -15.90 -10.89
CA TYR A 36 12.78 -14.70 -11.62
C TYR A 36 12.98 -13.49 -10.70
N PHE A 37 12.50 -13.57 -9.46
CA PHE A 37 12.60 -12.51 -8.45
C PHE A 37 13.58 -12.86 -7.33
N ILE A 38 14.76 -13.40 -7.62
CA ILE A 38 15.86 -13.31 -6.66
C ILE A 38 16.31 -11.85 -6.65
N HIS A 39 15.63 -11.07 -5.86
CA HIS A 39 15.94 -9.70 -5.63
C HIS A 39 17.03 -9.61 -4.56
N TRP A 40 18.11 -9.02 -4.88
CA TRP A 40 19.30 -8.92 -4.06
C TRP A 40 19.20 -7.78 -3.02
N GLY A 41 18.02 -7.19 -2.82
CA GLY A 41 17.81 -6.14 -1.83
C GLY A 41 17.41 -6.68 -0.45
N PRO A 42 17.70 -5.95 0.65
CA PRO A 42 17.22 -6.31 1.96
C PRO A 42 15.68 -6.31 2.00
N LEU A 43 15.11 -7.21 2.82
CA LEU A 43 13.67 -7.22 3.05
C LEU A 43 13.23 -5.92 3.70
N GLU A 44 12.11 -5.38 3.26
CA GLU A 44 11.50 -4.19 3.86
C GLU A 44 11.23 -4.41 5.35
N ASN A 45 11.67 -3.45 6.16
CA ASN A 45 11.46 -3.51 7.60
C ASN A 45 10.09 -2.91 7.97
N THR A 46 9.18 -3.74 8.44
CA THR A 46 7.84 -3.35 8.92
C THR A 46 7.60 -3.74 10.38
N THR A 47 8.66 -3.88 11.18
CA THR A 47 8.54 -4.22 12.61
C THR A 47 7.67 -3.20 13.36
N CYS A 48 7.65 -1.95 12.91
CA CYS A 48 6.82 -0.87 13.46
C CYS A 48 5.32 -1.17 13.45
N HIS A 49 4.83 -1.95 12.46
CA HIS A 49 3.41 -2.30 12.34
C HIS A 49 2.92 -3.18 13.50
N TYR A 50 3.84 -3.84 14.20
CA TYR A 50 3.58 -4.82 15.26
C TYR A 50 4.05 -4.34 16.64
N MET A 51 4.54 -3.10 16.72
CA MET A 51 4.91 -2.50 18.00
C MET A 51 3.67 -2.19 18.83
N GLU A 52 3.66 -2.58 20.11
CA GLU A 52 2.55 -2.30 21.03
C GLU A 52 2.47 -0.82 21.45
N THR A 53 3.57 -0.07 21.29
CA THR A 53 3.61 1.35 21.62
C THR A 53 2.75 2.15 20.64
N ASP A 54 1.83 2.94 21.17
CA ASP A 54 0.93 3.76 20.35
C ASP A 54 1.60 5.07 19.88
N GLY A 55 2.70 5.47 20.49
CA GLY A 55 3.20 6.84 20.38
C GLY A 55 2.20 7.81 21.05
N ASN A 56 2.18 9.06 20.59
CA ASN A 56 1.26 10.09 21.13
C ASN A 56 0.05 10.36 20.21
N LEU A 57 -0.27 9.44 19.32
CA LEU A 57 -1.43 9.56 18.44
C LEU A 57 -2.62 8.74 18.95
N PRO A 58 -3.85 9.24 18.81
CA PRO A 58 -5.04 8.46 19.05
C PRO A 58 -5.10 7.27 18.09
N ARG A 59 -5.79 6.20 18.50
CA ARG A 59 -5.83 4.92 17.76
C ARG A 59 -6.98 4.88 16.76
N ALA A 60 -6.68 4.54 15.51
CA ALA A 60 -7.69 4.29 14.49
C ALA A 60 -8.37 2.92 14.63
N ASP A 61 -7.74 1.96 15.32
CA ASP A 61 -8.29 0.64 15.63
C ASP A 61 -9.07 0.61 16.97
N GLY A 62 -9.17 1.75 17.66
CA GLY A 62 -9.96 1.92 18.89
C GLY A 62 -11.47 2.06 18.60
N LYS A 63 -12.28 1.72 19.61
CA LYS A 63 -13.75 1.81 19.52
C LYS A 63 -14.27 3.25 19.37
N ASP A 64 -13.46 4.23 19.78
CA ASP A 64 -13.81 5.66 19.78
C ASP A 64 -13.56 6.32 18.41
N PHE A 65 -12.81 5.65 17.54
CA PHE A 65 -12.60 6.17 16.19
C PHE A 65 -13.82 5.89 15.30
N LYS A 66 -14.60 6.94 15.09
CA LYS A 66 -15.83 6.94 14.28
C LYS A 66 -15.79 8.09 13.29
N PRO A 67 -15.02 7.95 12.18
CA PRO A 67 -14.93 9.01 11.19
C PRO A 67 -16.29 9.27 10.52
N PRO A 68 -16.60 10.51 10.14
CA PRO A 68 -17.82 10.83 9.40
C PRO A 68 -17.78 10.19 8.00
N ALA A 69 -18.95 10.12 7.35
CA ALA A 69 -19.07 9.56 6.00
C ALA A 69 -18.23 10.34 4.95
N ARG A 70 -18.11 11.67 5.15
CA ARG A 70 -17.22 12.53 4.37
C ARG A 70 -15.80 12.47 4.96
N SER A 71 -15.09 11.39 4.68
CA SER A 71 -13.72 11.16 5.14
C SER A 71 -12.81 10.77 4.00
N ILE A 72 -11.57 11.29 4.04
CA ILE A 72 -10.47 10.85 3.18
C ILE A 72 -9.42 10.18 4.06
N PHE A 73 -8.89 9.04 3.61
CA PHE A 73 -7.88 8.25 4.31
C PHE A 73 -6.57 8.23 3.53
N PHE A 74 -5.48 8.50 4.22
CA PHE A 74 -4.10 8.29 3.79
C PHE A 74 -3.42 7.33 4.76
N HIS A 75 -2.53 6.46 4.26
CA HIS A 75 -1.78 5.52 5.11
C HIS A 75 -0.29 5.70 4.94
N GLU A 76 0.42 5.92 6.05
CA GLU A 76 1.88 5.91 6.11
C GLU A 76 2.33 4.54 6.65
N THR A 77 2.95 3.72 5.79
CA THR A 77 3.32 2.32 6.07
C THR A 77 4.82 2.05 6.01
N SER A 78 5.65 3.07 5.74
CA SER A 78 7.10 2.90 5.57
C SER A 78 7.89 2.72 6.87
N CYS A 79 7.25 2.81 8.03
CA CYS A 79 7.90 2.86 9.34
C CYS A 79 8.73 4.13 9.62
N SER A 80 8.67 5.15 8.79
CA SER A 80 9.36 6.43 9.07
C SER A 80 8.74 7.16 10.27
N GLY A 81 7.42 7.04 10.43
CA GLY A 81 6.68 7.83 11.40
C GLY A 81 6.66 9.32 11.09
N GLU A 82 6.95 9.69 9.85
CA GLU A 82 7.05 11.07 9.34
C GLU A 82 6.40 11.16 7.97
N LEU A 83 6.10 12.39 7.54
CA LEU A 83 5.69 12.70 6.17
C LEU A 83 6.78 13.53 5.48
N ASN A 84 7.19 13.13 4.30
CA ASN A 84 8.02 13.98 3.45
C ASN A 84 7.18 15.11 2.81
N SER A 85 7.84 16.06 2.15
CA SER A 85 7.17 17.24 1.57
C SER A 85 6.10 16.90 0.52
N ARG A 86 6.30 15.83 -0.28
CA ARG A 86 5.30 15.38 -1.28
C ARG A 86 4.08 14.80 -0.60
N GLN A 87 4.28 13.94 0.39
CA GLN A 87 3.20 13.34 1.18
C GLN A 87 2.41 14.42 1.94
N ALA A 88 3.11 15.40 2.51
CA ALA A 88 2.46 16.54 3.16
C ALA A 88 1.63 17.37 2.17
N CYS A 89 2.13 17.61 0.97
CA CYS A 89 1.41 18.30 -0.10
C CYS A 89 0.13 17.53 -0.50
N ALA A 90 0.18 16.20 -0.60
CA ALA A 90 -0.99 15.37 -0.87
C ALA A 90 -2.07 15.55 0.20
N VAL A 91 -1.70 15.44 1.49
CA VAL A 91 -2.62 15.63 2.61
C VAL A 91 -3.19 17.06 2.65
N GLU A 92 -2.34 18.08 2.49
CA GLU A 92 -2.76 19.49 2.48
C GLU A 92 -3.70 19.80 1.32
N SER A 93 -3.40 19.29 0.13
CA SER A 93 -4.26 19.50 -1.05
C SER A 93 -5.66 18.92 -0.85
N ALA A 94 -5.75 17.72 -0.27
CA ALA A 94 -7.02 17.10 0.06
C ALA A 94 -7.79 17.91 1.11
N ALA A 95 -7.12 18.37 2.17
CA ALA A 95 -7.72 19.15 3.24
C ALA A 95 -8.26 20.50 2.76
N ARG A 96 -7.51 21.19 1.89
CA ARG A 96 -7.93 22.47 1.31
C ARG A 96 -9.04 22.34 0.29
N ALA A 97 -9.01 21.27 -0.52
CA ALA A 97 -10.05 21.00 -1.51
C ALA A 97 -11.38 20.57 -0.85
N HIS A 98 -11.34 20.02 0.36
CA HIS A 98 -12.50 19.48 1.07
C HIS A 98 -12.57 20.00 2.52
N PRO A 99 -12.86 21.30 2.74
CA PRO A 99 -12.85 21.89 4.09
C PRO A 99 -13.87 21.24 5.04
N ASP A 100 -14.97 20.72 4.51
CA ASP A 100 -16.05 20.05 5.27
C ASP A 100 -15.86 18.54 5.44
N TRP A 101 -14.75 17.99 4.93
CA TRP A 101 -14.43 16.57 5.05
C TRP A 101 -13.36 16.37 6.11
N GLN A 102 -13.37 15.22 6.77
CA GLN A 102 -12.29 14.83 7.67
C GLN A 102 -11.17 14.11 6.90
N ILE A 103 -9.96 14.59 7.03
CA ILE A 103 -8.77 13.97 6.44
C ILE A 103 -8.07 13.16 7.52
N ASN A 104 -8.00 11.85 7.34
CA ASN A 104 -7.43 10.92 8.31
C ASN A 104 -6.11 10.37 7.78
N VAL A 105 -5.01 10.71 8.45
CA VAL A 105 -3.68 10.18 8.13
C VAL A 105 -3.32 9.12 9.16
N LEU A 106 -3.28 7.86 8.74
CA LEU A 106 -3.05 6.70 9.59
C LEU A 106 -1.59 6.27 9.49
N PHE A 107 -0.88 6.33 10.60
CA PHE A 107 0.51 5.87 10.71
C PHE A 107 0.56 4.42 11.19
N ALA A 108 1.17 3.55 10.39
CA ALA A 108 1.47 2.17 10.79
C ALA A 108 2.70 2.09 11.75
N ALA A 109 3.41 3.18 11.96
CA ALA A 109 4.47 3.33 12.95
C ALA A 109 4.05 4.22 14.12
N PRO A 110 4.63 4.03 15.33
CA PRO A 110 4.54 5.04 16.39
C PRO A 110 5.19 6.35 15.91
N VAL A 111 4.52 7.47 16.12
CA VAL A 111 5.05 8.79 15.78
C VAL A 111 5.69 9.40 17.02
N LYS A 112 6.92 9.88 16.87
CA LYS A 112 7.70 10.47 17.97
C LYS A 112 7.23 11.89 18.25
N ASP A 113 7.39 12.32 19.51
CA ASP A 113 6.99 13.65 19.96
C ASP A 113 7.61 14.80 19.17
N HIS A 114 8.87 14.68 18.79
CA HIS A 114 9.53 15.72 18.02
C HIS A 114 8.88 15.88 16.63
N THR A 115 8.46 14.78 15.99
CA THR A 115 7.75 14.83 14.69
C THR A 115 6.40 15.53 14.81
N LEU A 116 5.70 15.36 15.93
CA LEU A 116 4.44 16.07 16.19
C LEU A 116 4.60 17.56 16.46
N LYS A 117 5.83 18.02 16.75
CA LYS A 117 6.18 19.40 17.09
C LYS A 117 7.00 20.11 16.02
N SER A 118 7.48 19.39 15.02
CA SER A 118 8.32 19.94 13.94
C SER A 118 8.04 19.27 12.60
N GLY A 119 8.49 19.88 11.53
CA GLY A 119 8.35 19.33 10.17
C GLY A 119 6.92 19.36 9.63
N ALA A 120 6.67 18.53 8.63
CA ALA A 120 5.43 18.51 7.87
C ALA A 120 4.19 18.17 8.71
N VAL A 121 4.32 17.20 9.62
CA VAL A 121 3.19 16.80 10.49
C VAL A 121 2.77 17.95 11.40
N ALA A 122 3.72 18.67 11.99
CA ALA A 122 3.43 19.83 12.84
C ALA A 122 2.69 20.95 12.09
N LEU A 123 3.07 21.21 10.84
CA LEU A 123 2.41 22.20 9.98
C LEU A 123 0.97 21.77 9.65
N LEU A 124 0.78 20.52 9.27
CA LEU A 124 -0.53 19.98 8.92
C LEU A 124 -1.49 19.88 10.11
N LYS A 125 -0.99 19.75 11.35
CA LYS A 125 -1.81 19.78 12.57
C LYS A 125 -2.57 21.10 12.76
N ASN A 126 -2.12 22.19 12.16
CA ASN A 126 -2.82 23.48 12.20
C ASN A 126 -4.03 23.52 11.27
N ILE A 127 -4.21 22.54 10.40
CA ILE A 127 -5.35 22.42 9.51
C ILE A 127 -6.46 21.66 10.26
N THR A 128 -7.55 22.32 10.57
CA THR A 128 -8.58 21.87 11.53
C THR A 128 -9.23 20.53 11.16
N ASN A 129 -9.39 20.26 9.88
CA ASN A 129 -9.99 19.03 9.36
C ASN A 129 -9.02 17.87 9.15
N VAL A 130 -7.71 18.03 9.48
CA VAL A 130 -6.71 16.96 9.42
C VAL A 130 -6.58 16.27 10.78
N LYS A 131 -6.64 14.93 10.78
CA LYS A 131 -6.47 14.07 11.95
C LYS A 131 -5.36 13.08 11.72
N PHE A 132 -4.43 12.97 12.68
CA PHE A 132 -3.35 11.99 12.69
C PHE A 132 -3.69 10.89 13.67
N LEU A 133 -3.55 9.64 13.24
CA LEU A 133 -3.92 8.46 14.02
C LEU A 133 -2.85 7.37 13.91
N ARG A 134 -2.74 6.57 14.95
CA ARG A 134 -1.96 5.33 14.95
C ARG A 134 -2.85 4.17 14.53
N VAL A 135 -2.36 3.28 13.69
CA VAL A 135 -3.05 2.03 13.32
C VAL A 135 -2.15 0.82 13.58
N HIS A 136 -2.66 -0.15 14.34
CA HIS A 136 -2.06 -1.46 14.50
C HIS A 136 -2.73 -2.42 13.53
N ILE A 137 -2.02 -2.87 12.51
CA ILE A 137 -2.61 -3.58 11.39
C ILE A 137 -3.38 -4.85 11.79
N GLU A 138 -2.84 -5.65 12.74
CA GLU A 138 -3.51 -6.85 13.25
C GLU A 138 -4.80 -6.51 14.01
N LYS A 139 -4.77 -5.46 14.86
CA LYS A 139 -5.96 -5.01 15.60
C LYS A 139 -7.00 -4.41 14.66
N TYR A 140 -6.54 -3.69 13.63
CA TYR A 140 -7.42 -3.07 12.64
C TYR A 140 -8.14 -4.09 11.75
N ALA A 141 -7.50 -5.23 11.48
CA ALA A 141 -8.07 -6.34 10.70
C ALA A 141 -9.10 -7.19 11.47
N ARG A 142 -9.14 -7.09 12.81
CA ARG A 142 -10.06 -7.89 13.63
C ARG A 142 -11.52 -7.69 13.25
N GLY A 143 -12.26 -8.79 13.19
CA GLY A 143 -13.68 -8.81 12.81
C GLY A 143 -13.93 -8.51 11.33
N THR A 144 -12.92 -8.64 10.48
CA THR A 144 -13.03 -8.47 9.04
C THR A 144 -12.61 -9.74 8.29
N PRO A 145 -12.95 -9.92 7.02
CA PRO A 145 -12.51 -11.06 6.22
C PRO A 145 -10.98 -11.21 6.12
N LEU A 146 -10.22 -10.14 6.32
CA LEU A 146 -8.74 -10.16 6.28
C LEU A 146 -8.08 -10.56 7.61
N GLU A 147 -8.82 -10.76 8.69
CA GLU A 147 -8.25 -11.05 10.00
C GLU A 147 -7.34 -12.27 9.98
N SER A 148 -7.78 -13.39 9.41
CA SER A 148 -7.00 -14.63 9.36
C SER A 148 -5.73 -14.50 8.52
N MET A 149 -5.79 -13.78 7.41
CA MET A 149 -4.65 -13.53 6.54
C MET A 149 -3.59 -12.67 7.25
N VAL A 150 -4.02 -11.60 7.94
CA VAL A 150 -3.11 -10.69 8.64
C VAL A 150 -2.52 -11.35 9.88
N SER A 151 -3.34 -11.96 10.74
CA SER A 151 -2.89 -12.66 11.96
C SER A 151 -2.05 -13.89 11.66
N GLY A 152 -2.30 -14.57 10.55
CA GLY A 152 -1.49 -15.68 10.03
C GLY A 152 -0.13 -15.26 9.51
N GLY A 153 0.20 -13.97 9.53
CA GLY A 153 1.52 -13.43 9.21
C GLY A 153 1.83 -13.36 7.72
N ALA A 154 0.82 -13.33 6.84
CA ALA A 154 1.04 -13.20 5.39
C ALA A 154 1.86 -11.93 5.06
N LEU A 155 1.56 -10.80 5.70
CA LEU A 155 2.30 -9.55 5.52
C LEU A 155 3.76 -9.61 6.02
N LYS A 156 4.06 -10.48 6.98
CA LYS A 156 5.44 -10.70 7.47
C LYS A 156 6.26 -11.54 6.50
N ARG A 157 5.62 -12.39 5.71
CA ARG A 157 6.27 -13.30 4.75
C ARG A 157 6.42 -12.70 3.37
N THR A 158 5.59 -11.72 3.02
CA THR A 158 5.72 -11.06 1.72
C THR A 158 7.01 -10.26 1.63
N ARG A 159 7.50 -10.10 0.41
CA ARG A 159 8.65 -9.26 0.11
C ARG A 159 8.30 -7.78 0.14
N TRP A 160 7.15 -7.41 -0.39
CA TRP A 160 6.63 -6.05 -0.52
C TRP A 160 5.77 -5.68 0.69
N ARG A 161 6.38 -5.72 1.88
CA ARG A 161 5.67 -5.57 3.16
C ARG A 161 5.00 -4.21 3.31
N ILE A 162 5.70 -3.16 2.91
CA ILE A 162 5.21 -1.77 2.99
C ILE A 162 4.01 -1.60 2.04
N SER A 163 4.19 -1.98 0.78
CA SER A 163 3.16 -1.87 -0.26
C SER A 163 1.94 -2.73 0.07
N HIS A 164 2.13 -4.01 0.38
CA HIS A 164 1.01 -4.91 0.72
C HIS A 164 0.31 -4.51 2.03
N SER A 165 1.03 -3.90 2.99
CA SER A 165 0.37 -3.34 4.18
C SER A 165 -0.50 -2.13 3.82
N SER A 166 -0.07 -1.30 2.88
CA SER A 166 -0.89 -0.21 2.34
C SER A 166 -2.14 -0.76 1.63
N ASP A 167 -1.98 -1.80 0.80
CA ASP A 167 -3.10 -2.46 0.11
C ASP A 167 -4.14 -2.99 1.10
N VAL A 168 -3.70 -3.70 2.13
CA VAL A 168 -4.59 -4.21 3.18
C VAL A 168 -5.30 -3.07 3.91
N LEU A 169 -4.58 -2.05 4.33
CA LEU A 169 -5.15 -0.94 5.10
C LEU A 169 -6.14 -0.10 4.29
N ARG A 170 -5.90 0.13 2.98
CA ARG A 170 -6.83 0.91 2.13
C ARG A 170 -8.19 0.24 2.04
N TYR A 171 -8.22 -1.06 1.76
CA TYR A 171 -9.46 -1.80 1.68
C TYR A 171 -10.14 -1.97 3.05
N LEU A 172 -9.36 -2.19 4.13
CA LEU A 172 -9.92 -2.23 5.49
C LEU A 172 -10.58 -0.91 5.90
N SER A 173 -9.96 0.23 5.57
CA SER A 173 -10.54 1.55 5.89
C SER A 173 -11.86 1.77 5.15
N LEU A 174 -11.88 1.48 3.85
CA LEU A 174 -13.10 1.60 3.05
C LEU A 174 -14.17 0.57 3.45
N TYR A 175 -13.78 -0.65 3.79
CA TYR A 175 -14.69 -1.68 4.29
C TYR A 175 -15.34 -1.29 5.63
N LYS A 176 -14.55 -0.72 6.57
CA LYS A 176 -15.03 -0.36 7.92
C LYS A 176 -15.85 0.93 7.93
N PHE A 177 -15.41 1.93 7.18
CA PHE A 177 -15.90 3.29 7.32
C PHE A 177 -16.50 3.87 6.04
N GLY A 178 -16.22 3.29 4.87
CA GLY A 178 -16.49 3.95 3.60
C GLY A 178 -15.62 5.19 3.42
N GLY A 179 -16.02 6.08 2.53
CA GLY A 179 -15.29 7.31 2.23
C GLY A 179 -14.35 7.17 1.05
N VAL A 180 -13.27 7.94 1.05
CA VAL A 180 -12.25 7.98 -0.02
C VAL A 180 -10.92 7.54 0.54
N TYR A 181 -10.20 6.71 -0.19
CA TYR A 181 -8.78 6.43 0.02
C TYR A 181 -7.95 7.09 -1.08
N LEU A 182 -6.84 7.69 -0.68
CA LEU A 182 -5.83 8.23 -1.60
C LEU A 182 -4.44 7.77 -1.16
N ASP A 183 -3.61 7.41 -2.13
CA ASP A 183 -2.17 7.21 -1.88
C ASP A 183 -1.51 8.56 -1.53
N LEU A 184 -0.44 8.53 -0.73
CA LEU A 184 0.29 9.71 -0.27
C LEU A 184 1.07 10.46 -1.38
N ASP A 185 0.97 10.01 -2.61
CA ASP A 185 1.51 10.69 -3.81
C ASP A 185 0.41 11.30 -4.71
N VAL A 186 -0.86 11.21 -4.29
CA VAL A 186 -2.00 11.78 -5.00
C VAL A 186 -2.29 13.20 -4.52
N VAL A 187 -2.17 14.19 -5.41
CA VAL A 187 -2.50 15.58 -5.15
C VAL A 187 -3.90 15.89 -5.65
N VAL A 188 -4.74 16.43 -4.77
CA VAL A 188 -6.14 16.77 -5.08
C VAL A 188 -6.20 18.18 -5.65
N ALA A 189 -6.52 18.30 -6.93
CA ALA A 189 -6.63 19.58 -7.63
C ALA A 189 -8.05 20.18 -7.59
N LYS A 190 -9.08 19.36 -7.37
CA LYS A 190 -10.50 19.80 -7.35
C LYS A 190 -11.30 18.97 -6.33
N PRO A 191 -12.37 19.55 -5.75
CA PRO A 191 -13.28 18.81 -4.85
C PRO A 191 -13.92 17.59 -5.56
N PHE A 192 -14.25 16.57 -4.78
CA PHE A 192 -14.89 15.33 -5.27
C PHE A 192 -16.43 15.41 -5.29
N ASP A 193 -17.02 16.51 -4.86
CA ASP A 193 -18.49 16.65 -4.75
C ASP A 193 -19.23 16.44 -6.08
N SER A 194 -18.56 16.66 -7.21
CA SER A 194 -19.11 16.38 -8.55
C SER A 194 -19.01 14.93 -8.99
N LEU A 195 -18.25 14.08 -8.25
CA LEU A 195 -18.11 12.68 -8.60
C LEU A 195 -19.28 11.85 -8.03
N VAL A 196 -19.52 10.71 -8.69
CA VAL A 196 -20.47 9.72 -8.18
C VAL A 196 -19.98 9.18 -6.83
N ARG A 197 -20.90 8.59 -6.03
CA ARG A 197 -20.61 8.16 -4.67
C ARG A 197 -19.59 7.02 -4.57
N ASN A 198 -19.56 6.13 -5.57
CA ASN A 198 -18.64 4.99 -5.64
C ASN A 198 -17.83 5.09 -6.92
N TRP A 199 -16.51 5.16 -6.81
CA TRP A 199 -15.61 5.27 -7.96
C TRP A 199 -14.23 4.70 -7.66
N ALA A 200 -13.50 4.37 -8.71
CA ALA A 200 -12.08 4.05 -8.69
C ALA A 200 -11.40 4.79 -9.84
N ALA A 201 -10.18 5.27 -9.61
CA ALA A 201 -9.40 5.91 -10.67
C ALA A 201 -9.02 4.89 -11.75
N ARG A 202 -9.15 5.29 -13.01
CA ARG A 202 -8.70 4.45 -14.13
C ARG A 202 -7.20 4.64 -14.34
N GLU A 203 -6.46 3.55 -14.40
CA GLU A 203 -5.03 3.54 -14.70
C GLU A 203 -4.79 3.34 -16.20
N THR A 204 -5.48 2.37 -16.79
CA THR A 204 -5.45 2.08 -18.23
C THR A 204 -6.86 1.86 -18.77
N ALA A 205 -6.99 1.56 -20.06
CA ALA A 205 -8.28 1.19 -20.65
C ALA A 205 -8.90 -0.07 -20.02
N LYS A 206 -8.07 -0.93 -19.36
CA LYS A 206 -8.48 -2.24 -18.84
C LYS A 206 -8.25 -2.42 -17.34
N SER A 207 -7.60 -1.45 -16.65
CA SER A 207 -7.29 -1.54 -15.23
C SER A 207 -7.69 -0.27 -14.48
N VAL A 208 -7.97 -0.44 -13.20
CA VAL A 208 -8.18 0.65 -12.23
C VAL A 208 -7.02 0.72 -11.28
N ALA A 209 -6.64 1.94 -10.87
CA ALA A 209 -5.60 2.16 -9.86
C ALA A 209 -6.22 2.06 -8.46
N ALA A 210 -5.59 1.27 -7.60
CA ALA A 210 -5.99 1.20 -6.20
C ALA A 210 -5.54 2.42 -5.37
N GLY A 211 -4.78 3.34 -5.97
CA GLY A 211 -4.27 4.56 -5.32
C GLY A 211 -5.30 5.66 -5.10
N ALA A 212 -6.49 5.55 -5.73
CA ALA A 212 -7.60 6.49 -5.53
C ALA A 212 -8.94 5.76 -5.68
N LEU A 213 -9.62 5.54 -4.55
CA LEU A 213 -10.86 4.75 -4.44
C LEU A 213 -11.87 5.48 -3.57
N ALA A 214 -13.16 5.37 -3.92
CA ALA A 214 -14.26 5.82 -3.07
C ALA A 214 -15.35 4.75 -2.99
N PHE A 215 -15.66 4.32 -1.79
CA PHE A 215 -16.73 3.36 -1.54
C PHE A 215 -17.64 3.89 -0.42
N SER A 216 -18.94 3.84 -0.64
CA SER A 216 -19.90 4.13 0.41
C SER A 216 -19.93 3.03 1.47
N ARG A 217 -20.26 3.41 2.71
CA ARG A 217 -20.37 2.46 3.83
C ARG A 217 -21.56 1.49 3.72
N ASP A 218 -22.49 1.78 2.85
CA ASP A 218 -23.75 1.05 2.65
C ASP A 218 -23.87 0.54 1.21
N ASN A 219 -24.86 -0.34 0.98
CA ASN A 219 -25.24 -0.84 -0.34
C ASN A 219 -24.05 -1.24 -1.22
N VAL A 220 -24.05 -0.80 -2.49
CA VAL A 220 -23.05 -1.16 -3.51
C VAL A 220 -21.60 -0.89 -3.04
N GLY A 221 -21.34 0.23 -2.36
CA GLY A 221 -19.98 0.52 -1.89
C GLY A 221 -19.49 -0.50 -0.86
N ARG A 222 -20.37 -0.93 0.06
CA ARG A 222 -20.06 -1.97 1.03
C ARG A 222 -19.86 -3.33 0.37
N GLU A 223 -20.69 -3.68 -0.61
CA GLU A 223 -20.56 -4.92 -1.37
C GLU A 223 -19.26 -4.99 -2.16
N VAL A 224 -18.90 -3.89 -2.84
CA VAL A 224 -17.62 -3.80 -3.57
C VAL A 224 -16.43 -3.92 -2.60
N ALA A 225 -16.46 -3.22 -1.45
CA ALA A 225 -15.40 -3.32 -0.46
C ALA A 225 -15.28 -4.76 0.11
N ASP A 226 -16.40 -5.43 0.38
CA ASP A 226 -16.42 -6.82 0.84
C ASP A 226 -15.88 -7.79 -0.22
N ALA A 227 -16.28 -7.63 -1.48
CA ALA A 227 -15.79 -8.44 -2.58
C ALA A 227 -14.28 -8.25 -2.84
N ALA A 228 -13.75 -7.04 -2.62
CA ALA A 228 -12.34 -6.74 -2.83
C ALA A 228 -11.41 -7.35 -1.76
N ILE A 229 -11.95 -7.73 -0.58
CA ILE A 229 -11.16 -8.28 0.54
C ILE A 229 -11.41 -9.77 0.80
N ARG A 230 -12.24 -10.45 0.02
CA ARG A 230 -12.48 -11.90 0.05
C ARG A 230 -11.64 -12.62 -1.00
#